data_f71e2fe2bd8dcf1e0df414a4c810e2c8
#
_entry.id   f71e2fe2bd8dcf1e0df414a4c810e2c8
#
_cell.length_a   1.000
_cell.length_b   1.000
_cell.length_c   1.000
_cell.angle_alpha   90.00
_cell.angle_beta   90.00
_cell.angle_gamma   90.00
#
_symmetry.space_group_name_H-M   'P 1'
#
loop_
_entity.id
_entity.type
_entity.pdbx_description
1 polymer ?
#
loop_
_entity_poly.entity_id
_entity_poly.type
_entity_poly.pdbx_seq_one_letter_code
_entity_poly.pdbx_strand_id
1 'polypeptide(L)'
;MSDMDWISFGRLGRTHGLKGELKFSPNDPEEVDSLSGQIVRMKENEVKVQSIRGANVPFIIKFEGIDDIDSAKLLTGTEVFAKREHLKPLPEGEYYRFEIEGLAVFDEEGQPYGVIEEIIPTGSNDIYVVRNGDQEWMLPMIDTVVKSIDLEQKKLIFHRIEGLIEDTPV
;
A
#
# COMPACT_ATOMS: atom_id res chain seq x y z
N MET A 1 -3.67 0.45 -22.07
CA MET A 1 -3.21 0.20 -20.69
C MET A 1 -4.11 0.95 -19.74
N SER A 2 -4.63 0.22 -18.78
CA SER A 2 -5.57 0.76 -17.80
C SER A 2 -4.78 1.50 -16.72
N ASP A 3 -5.27 2.68 -16.31
CA ASP A 3 -4.69 3.43 -15.18
C ASP A 3 -4.80 2.65 -13.86
N MET A 4 -5.56 1.57 -13.85
CA MET A 4 -5.74 0.71 -12.68
C MET A 4 -4.50 -0.11 -12.31
N ASP A 5 -3.53 -0.21 -13.21
CA ASP A 5 -2.28 -0.92 -12.94
C ASP A 5 -1.26 -0.06 -12.18
N TRP A 6 -1.50 1.23 -12.07
CA TRP A 6 -0.65 2.17 -11.37
C TRP A 6 -1.14 2.37 -9.93
N ILE A 7 -0.24 2.15 -8.99
CA ILE A 7 -0.56 2.17 -7.56
C ILE A 7 0.27 3.25 -6.89
N SER A 8 -0.35 4.05 -6.04
CA SER A 8 0.35 5.05 -5.25
C SER A 8 1.34 4.36 -4.32
N PHE A 9 2.61 4.71 -4.45
CA PHE A 9 3.70 4.11 -3.69
C PHE A 9 4.25 5.02 -2.60
N GLY A 10 4.11 6.32 -2.77
CA GLY A 10 4.59 7.29 -1.80
C GLY A 10 4.67 8.68 -2.39
N ARG A 11 5.31 9.59 -1.65
CA ARG A 11 5.40 10.99 -2.03
C ARG A 11 6.82 11.51 -1.91
N LEU A 12 7.21 12.34 -2.87
CA LEU A 12 8.50 13.01 -2.88
C LEU A 12 8.48 14.23 -1.95
N GLY A 13 9.52 14.40 -1.19
CA GLY A 13 9.74 15.55 -0.34
C GLY A 13 10.75 16.52 -0.96
N ARG A 14 11.54 17.14 -0.10
CA ARG A 14 12.55 18.13 -0.51
C ARG A 14 13.70 17.47 -1.25
N THR A 15 14.41 18.27 -2.05
CA THR A 15 15.65 17.84 -2.69
C THR A 15 16.73 17.52 -1.64
N HIS A 16 17.61 16.59 -1.98
CA HIS A 16 18.74 16.20 -1.15
C HIS A 16 20.02 16.38 -1.95
N GLY A 17 20.87 17.32 -1.53
CA GLY A 17 22.11 17.59 -2.26
C GLY A 17 21.86 18.32 -3.59
N LEU A 18 22.85 18.25 -4.48
CA LEU A 18 22.87 19.03 -5.72
C LEU A 18 22.72 18.20 -6.99
N LYS A 19 22.65 16.88 -6.87
CA LYS A 19 22.71 15.96 -8.01
C LYS A 19 21.34 15.41 -8.44
N GLY A 20 20.27 16.04 -7.99
CA GLY A 20 18.92 15.61 -8.37
C GLY A 20 18.27 14.58 -7.45
N GLU A 21 18.90 14.25 -6.33
CA GLU A 21 18.32 13.35 -5.35
C GLU A 21 17.18 14.04 -4.57
N LEU A 22 16.18 13.27 -4.16
CA LEU A 22 15.03 13.73 -3.41
C LEU A 22 14.78 12.85 -2.20
N LYS A 23 14.19 13.43 -1.17
CA LYS A 23 13.66 12.66 -0.06
C LYS A 23 12.38 11.98 -0.51
N PHE A 24 12.17 10.74 -0.08
CA PHE A 24 11.03 9.94 -0.46
C PHE A 24 10.40 9.30 0.77
N SER A 25 9.10 9.49 0.91
CA SER A 25 8.31 8.88 1.98
C SER A 25 7.35 7.86 1.37
N PRO A 26 7.71 6.56 1.40
CA PRO A 26 6.83 5.53 0.86
C PRO A 26 5.63 5.30 1.77
N ASN A 27 4.53 4.83 1.19
CA ASN A 27 3.35 4.43 1.95
C ASN A 27 3.67 3.21 2.82
N ASP A 28 4.53 2.32 2.30
CA ASP A 28 5.02 1.17 3.04
C ASP A 28 6.56 1.11 2.92
N PRO A 29 7.28 1.40 4.02
CA PRO A 29 8.75 1.40 3.99
C PRO A 29 9.38 0.04 3.65
N GLU A 30 8.69 -1.06 3.91
CA GLU A 30 9.19 -2.40 3.63
C GLU A 30 9.24 -2.70 2.12
N GLU A 31 8.44 -1.97 1.34
CA GLU A 31 8.33 -2.17 -0.10
C GLU A 31 9.28 -1.29 -0.92
N VAL A 32 10.04 -0.42 -0.28
CA VAL A 32 10.85 0.58 -0.96
C VAL A 32 11.88 -0.02 -1.93
N ASP A 33 12.45 -1.16 -1.58
CA ASP A 33 13.45 -1.84 -2.41
C ASP A 33 12.88 -2.32 -3.75
N SER A 34 11.58 -2.53 -3.82
CA SER A 34 10.90 -2.96 -5.05
C SER A 34 10.98 -1.93 -6.17
N LEU A 35 11.17 -0.67 -5.83
CA LEU A 35 11.22 0.41 -6.82
C LEU A 35 12.54 0.56 -7.53
N SER A 36 13.64 0.07 -6.96
CA SER A 36 14.97 0.24 -7.55
C SER A 36 15.04 -0.40 -8.93
N GLY A 37 15.40 0.39 -9.94
CA GLY A 37 15.49 -0.07 -11.32
C GLY A 37 14.15 -0.14 -12.06
N GLN A 38 13.05 0.20 -11.43
CA GLN A 38 11.73 0.15 -12.03
C GLN A 38 11.29 1.49 -12.60
N ILE A 39 10.35 1.44 -13.53
CA ILE A 39 9.73 2.64 -14.10
C ILE A 39 8.56 3.04 -13.21
N VAL A 40 8.56 4.29 -12.77
CA VAL A 40 7.49 4.87 -11.98
C VAL A 40 6.83 6.01 -12.74
N ARG A 41 5.61 6.33 -12.38
CA ARG A 41 4.89 7.46 -12.96
C ARG A 41 4.81 8.59 -11.94
N MET A 42 5.14 9.79 -12.39
CA MET A 42 5.02 11.02 -11.62
C MET A 42 4.29 12.04 -12.50
N LYS A 43 3.14 12.52 -12.02
CA LYS A 43 2.24 13.35 -12.85
C LYS A 43 1.87 12.55 -14.11
N GLU A 44 2.24 13.02 -15.29
CA GLU A 44 1.95 12.34 -16.55
C GLU A 44 3.20 11.70 -17.18
N ASN A 45 4.33 11.75 -16.48
CA ASN A 45 5.62 11.28 -17.00
C ASN A 45 6.05 9.98 -16.34
N GLU A 46 6.62 9.10 -17.14
CA GLU A 46 7.22 7.87 -16.70
C GLU A 46 8.75 8.04 -16.64
N VAL A 47 9.33 7.68 -15.49
CA VAL A 47 10.77 7.85 -15.24
C VAL A 47 11.30 6.60 -14.53
N LYS A 48 12.53 6.22 -14.86
CA LYS A 48 13.16 5.07 -14.22
C LYS A 48 13.83 5.49 -12.92
N VAL A 49 13.63 4.69 -11.87
CA VAL A 49 14.31 4.87 -10.59
C VAL A 49 15.72 4.34 -10.73
N GLN A 50 16.70 5.21 -10.60
CA GLN A 50 18.11 4.83 -10.68
C GLN A 50 18.57 4.15 -9.41
N SER A 51 18.25 4.71 -8.24
CA SER A 51 18.62 4.15 -6.95
C SER A 51 17.74 4.67 -5.83
N ILE A 52 17.63 3.89 -4.77
CA ILE A 52 16.99 4.29 -3.51
C ILE A 52 17.94 3.85 -2.39
N ARG A 53 18.18 4.73 -1.43
CA ARG A 53 19.03 4.43 -0.28
C ARG A 53 18.49 5.03 1.00
N GLY A 54 18.90 4.47 2.11
CA GLY A 54 18.48 4.89 3.44
C GLY A 54 17.99 3.71 4.26
N ALA A 55 18.03 3.84 5.57
CA ALA A 55 17.57 2.81 6.50
C ALA A 55 16.19 3.12 7.08
N ASN A 56 15.78 4.38 7.03
CA ASN A 56 14.53 4.85 7.61
C ASN A 56 13.91 5.96 6.76
N VAL A 57 12.63 6.21 6.95
CA VAL A 57 11.92 7.31 6.29
C VAL A 57 12.43 8.66 6.81
N PRO A 58 12.72 9.65 5.96
CA PRO A 58 12.62 9.56 4.50
C PRO A 58 13.83 8.86 3.86
N PHE A 59 13.57 8.10 2.81
CA PHE A 59 14.62 7.53 1.98
C PHE A 59 15.12 8.58 0.99
N ILE A 60 16.24 8.28 0.31
CA ILE A 60 16.79 9.14 -0.73
C ILE A 60 16.63 8.42 -2.07
N ILE A 61 15.89 9.03 -2.99
CA ILE A 61 15.60 8.45 -4.30
C ILE A 61 16.26 9.28 -5.40
N LYS A 62 16.80 8.59 -6.42
CA LYS A 62 17.39 9.19 -7.60
C LYS A 62 16.72 8.64 -8.85
N PHE A 63 16.30 9.53 -9.74
CA PHE A 63 15.69 9.16 -11.02
C PHE A 63 16.67 9.37 -12.17
N GLU A 64 16.59 8.51 -13.18
CA GLU A 64 17.35 8.70 -14.42
C GLU A 64 16.91 9.99 -15.12
N GLY A 65 17.86 10.78 -15.55
CA GLY A 65 17.58 12.04 -16.25
C GLY A 65 17.33 13.25 -15.36
N ILE A 66 17.25 13.06 -14.05
CA ILE A 66 17.09 14.14 -13.08
C ILE A 66 18.44 14.30 -12.35
N ASP A 67 19.31 15.13 -12.90
CA ASP A 67 20.73 15.20 -12.45
C ASP A 67 21.10 16.51 -11.77
N ASP A 68 20.15 17.43 -11.62
CA ASP A 68 20.39 18.72 -10.99
C ASP A 68 19.27 19.07 -10.01
N ILE A 69 19.57 20.00 -9.12
CA ILE A 69 18.65 20.42 -8.06
C ILE A 69 17.41 21.12 -8.61
N ASP A 70 17.54 21.90 -9.67
CA ASP A 70 16.41 22.64 -10.24
C ASP A 70 15.37 21.72 -10.83
N SER A 71 15.80 20.68 -11.58
CA SER A 71 14.89 19.67 -12.10
C SER A 71 14.22 18.88 -10.97
N ALA A 72 14.98 18.54 -9.93
CA ALA A 72 14.45 17.80 -8.79
C ALA A 72 13.43 18.63 -8.00
N LYS A 73 13.63 19.92 -7.84
CA LYS A 73 12.69 20.81 -7.14
C LYS A 73 11.30 20.79 -7.74
N LEU A 74 11.20 20.61 -9.05
CA LEU A 74 9.90 20.56 -9.74
C LEU A 74 9.09 19.32 -9.32
N LEU A 75 9.74 18.31 -8.76
CA LEU A 75 9.12 17.07 -8.34
C LEU A 75 8.74 17.04 -6.85
N THR A 76 9.15 18.04 -6.08
CA THR A 76 8.82 18.11 -4.65
C THR A 76 7.32 18.10 -4.43
N GLY A 77 6.84 17.22 -3.54
CA GLY A 77 5.42 17.06 -3.25
C GLY A 77 4.67 16.17 -4.23
N THR A 78 5.35 15.64 -5.24
CA THR A 78 4.73 14.79 -6.26
C THR A 78 4.54 13.37 -5.73
N GLU A 79 3.39 12.78 -6.04
CA GLU A 79 3.10 11.39 -5.71
C GLU A 79 3.74 10.46 -6.74
N VAL A 80 4.31 9.36 -6.26
CA VAL A 80 4.99 8.37 -7.09
C VAL A 80 4.10 7.14 -7.22
N PHE A 81 3.84 6.72 -8.45
CA PHE A 81 3.05 5.53 -8.77
C PHE A 81 3.95 4.46 -9.37
N ALA A 82 3.74 3.22 -8.98
CA ALA A 82 4.44 2.07 -9.53
C ALA A 82 3.43 1.07 -10.09
N LYS A 83 3.86 0.27 -11.07
CA LYS A 83 3.01 -0.79 -11.60
C LYS A 83 2.98 -1.98 -10.65
N ARG A 84 1.80 -2.54 -10.46
CA ARG A 84 1.61 -3.73 -9.62
C ARG A 84 2.53 -4.88 -10.04
N GLU A 85 2.70 -5.10 -11.34
CA GLU A 85 3.51 -6.19 -11.88
C GLU A 85 5.00 -6.09 -11.55
N HIS A 86 5.49 -4.87 -11.21
CA HIS A 86 6.90 -4.64 -10.87
C HIS A 86 7.19 -4.85 -9.38
N LEU A 87 6.17 -5.08 -8.58
CA LEU A 87 6.37 -5.35 -7.16
C LEU A 87 6.82 -6.78 -6.95
N LYS A 88 7.66 -7.00 -5.93
CA LYS A 88 8.13 -8.34 -5.61
C LYS A 88 6.96 -9.23 -5.19
N PRO A 89 6.90 -10.49 -5.66
CA PRO A 89 5.92 -11.42 -5.14
C PRO A 89 6.20 -11.68 -3.66
N LEU A 90 5.16 -11.66 -2.84
CA LEU A 90 5.27 -11.93 -1.41
C LEU A 90 5.08 -13.43 -1.13
N PRO A 91 5.65 -13.95 -0.03
CA PRO A 91 5.37 -15.30 0.41
C PRO A 91 3.88 -15.55 0.60
N GLU A 92 3.48 -16.81 0.53
CA GLU A 92 2.08 -17.20 0.76
C GLU A 92 1.61 -16.69 2.14
N GLY A 93 0.44 -16.05 2.17
CA GLY A 93 -0.13 -15.49 3.38
C GLY A 93 0.27 -14.05 3.66
N GLU A 94 1.18 -13.48 2.87
CA GLU A 94 1.55 -12.07 2.96
C GLU A 94 0.96 -11.28 1.80
N TYR A 95 0.50 -10.07 2.08
CA TYR A 95 -0.18 -9.22 1.10
C TYR A 95 0.30 -7.79 1.22
N TYR A 96 0.32 -7.09 0.08
CA TYR A 96 0.57 -5.66 0.08
C TYR A 96 -0.66 -4.94 0.63
N ARG A 97 -0.43 -3.82 1.29
CA ARG A 97 -1.51 -3.02 1.88
C ARG A 97 -2.59 -2.65 0.85
N PHE A 98 -2.18 -2.19 -0.33
CA PHE A 98 -3.12 -1.81 -1.37
C PHE A 98 -3.96 -2.99 -1.91
N GLU A 99 -3.46 -4.21 -1.77
CA GLU A 99 -4.21 -5.41 -2.18
C GLU A 99 -5.35 -5.73 -1.22
N ILE A 100 -5.17 -5.35 0.03
CA ILE A 100 -6.13 -5.63 1.11
C ILE A 100 -7.19 -4.51 1.21
N GLU A 101 -6.78 -3.26 1.09
CA GLU A 101 -7.74 -2.15 1.11
C GLU A 101 -8.73 -2.26 -0.04
N GLY A 102 -10.02 -2.17 0.27
CA GLY A 102 -11.09 -2.31 -0.71
C GLY A 102 -11.67 -3.72 -0.83
N LEU A 103 -11.12 -4.71 -0.14
CA LEU A 103 -11.68 -6.06 -0.14
C LEU A 103 -13.02 -6.10 0.58
N ALA A 104 -13.99 -6.80 0.01
CA ALA A 104 -15.26 -7.08 0.68
C ALA A 104 -15.05 -8.21 1.70
N VAL A 105 -15.64 -8.05 2.88
CA VAL A 105 -15.48 -8.99 3.99
C VAL A 105 -16.74 -9.83 4.18
N PHE A 106 -16.56 -11.15 4.20
CA PHE A 106 -17.65 -12.12 4.38
C PHE A 106 -17.30 -13.11 5.47
N ASP A 107 -18.32 -13.67 6.11
CA ASP A 107 -18.09 -14.81 7.02
C ASP A 107 -18.09 -16.13 6.22
N GLU A 108 -17.92 -17.26 6.91
CA GLU A 108 -17.87 -18.58 6.29
C GLU A 108 -19.21 -19.00 5.65
N GLU A 109 -20.31 -18.35 6.03
CA GLU A 109 -21.63 -18.60 5.47
C GLU A 109 -21.96 -17.71 4.27
N GLY A 110 -21.03 -16.79 3.92
CA GLY A 110 -21.23 -15.86 2.80
C GLY A 110 -21.95 -14.57 3.17
N GLN A 111 -22.15 -14.30 4.45
CA GLN A 111 -22.78 -13.07 4.92
C GLN A 111 -21.80 -11.89 4.78
N PRO A 112 -22.21 -10.78 4.12
CA PRO A 112 -21.32 -9.61 4.00
C PRO A 112 -21.27 -8.79 5.30
N TYR A 113 -20.07 -8.25 5.59
CA TYR A 113 -19.83 -7.44 6.79
C TYR A 113 -19.21 -6.08 6.50
N GLY A 114 -19.02 -5.73 5.25
CA GLY A 114 -18.49 -4.44 4.83
C GLY A 114 -17.25 -4.55 3.96
N VAL A 115 -16.49 -3.46 3.91
CA VAL A 115 -15.29 -3.33 3.07
C VAL A 115 -14.14 -2.85 3.94
N ILE A 116 -12.93 -3.38 3.69
CA ILE A 116 -11.73 -2.94 4.39
C ILE A 116 -11.37 -1.53 3.92
N GLU A 117 -11.39 -0.57 4.83
CA GLU A 117 -11.13 0.83 4.55
C GLU A 117 -9.70 1.24 4.88
N GLU A 118 -9.14 0.66 5.94
CA GLU A 118 -7.82 1.03 6.45
C GLU A 118 -7.15 -0.17 7.11
N ILE A 119 -5.83 -0.14 7.13
CA ILE A 119 -4.99 -1.12 7.83
C ILE A 119 -4.19 -0.39 8.90
N ILE A 120 -4.31 -0.86 10.14
CA ILE A 120 -3.58 -0.30 11.28
C ILE A 120 -2.51 -1.31 11.71
N PRO A 121 -1.22 -1.00 11.52
CA PRO A 121 -0.15 -1.86 12.01
C PRO A 121 -0.02 -1.73 13.53
N THR A 122 0.10 -2.85 14.23
CA THR A 122 0.16 -2.87 15.71
C THR A 122 1.48 -3.40 16.26
N GLY A 123 2.41 -3.80 15.41
CA GLY A 123 3.67 -4.38 15.85
C GLY A 123 3.65 -5.90 16.00
N SER A 124 2.51 -6.51 16.28
CA SER A 124 2.38 -7.97 16.31
C SER A 124 1.52 -8.49 15.17
N ASN A 125 0.32 -7.96 14.99
CA ASN A 125 -0.57 -8.29 13.90
C ASN A 125 -1.25 -7.02 13.40
N ASP A 126 -1.54 -6.97 12.11
CA ASP A 126 -2.27 -5.84 11.55
C ASP A 126 -3.74 -5.94 11.94
N ILE A 127 -4.38 -4.79 12.06
CA ILE A 127 -5.82 -4.69 12.27
C ILE A 127 -6.44 -4.03 11.05
N TYR A 128 -7.45 -4.69 10.48
CA TYR A 128 -8.18 -4.15 9.34
C TYR A 128 -9.43 -3.43 9.84
N VAL A 129 -9.58 -2.18 9.47
CA VAL A 129 -10.78 -1.41 9.77
C VAL A 129 -11.79 -1.70 8.68
N VAL A 130 -12.90 -2.33 9.06
CA VAL A 130 -13.99 -2.71 8.15
C VAL A 130 -15.15 -1.74 8.33
N ARG A 131 -15.60 -1.17 7.24
CA ARG A 131 -16.74 -0.24 7.26
C ARG A 131 -17.93 -0.82 6.50
N ASN A 132 -19.09 -0.71 7.13
CA ASN A 132 -20.38 -1.08 6.53
C ASN A 132 -21.38 0.04 6.79
N GLY A 133 -21.53 0.93 5.80
CA GLY A 133 -22.34 2.13 5.98
C GLY A 133 -21.75 3.05 7.05
N ASP A 134 -22.53 3.32 8.09
CA ASP A 134 -22.10 4.15 9.22
C ASP A 134 -21.42 3.34 10.33
N GLN A 135 -21.37 2.02 10.18
CA GLN A 135 -20.75 1.14 11.16
C GLN A 135 -19.31 0.84 10.81
N GLU A 136 -18.47 0.80 11.82
CA GLU A 136 -17.06 0.49 11.69
C GLU A 136 -16.70 -0.53 12.76
N TRP A 137 -15.92 -1.55 12.36
CA TRP A 137 -15.43 -2.55 13.29
C TRP A 137 -14.03 -2.99 12.89
N MET A 138 -13.32 -3.66 13.80
CA MET A 138 -11.93 -4.04 13.61
C MET A 138 -11.79 -5.55 13.46
N LEU A 139 -11.06 -5.96 12.42
CA LEU A 139 -10.78 -7.36 12.13
C LEU A 139 -9.28 -7.61 12.31
N PRO A 140 -8.89 -8.39 13.34
CA PRO A 140 -7.48 -8.71 13.53
C PRO A 140 -7.00 -9.72 12.49
N MET A 141 -5.82 -9.47 11.92
CA MET A 141 -5.20 -10.36 10.93
C MET A 141 -4.46 -11.49 11.65
N ILE A 142 -5.20 -12.48 12.10
CA ILE A 142 -4.65 -13.68 12.76
C ILE A 142 -5.27 -14.93 12.12
N ASP A 143 -4.54 -16.03 12.14
CA ASP A 143 -4.94 -17.27 11.46
C ASP A 143 -6.25 -17.85 11.97
N THR A 144 -6.57 -17.63 13.24
CA THR A 144 -7.82 -18.11 13.82
C THR A 144 -9.04 -17.32 13.39
N VAL A 145 -8.84 -16.13 12.83
CA VAL A 145 -9.93 -15.23 12.41
C VAL A 145 -10.01 -15.15 10.89
N VAL A 146 -8.93 -14.82 10.21
CA VAL A 146 -8.91 -14.71 8.75
C VAL A 146 -8.71 -16.08 8.13
N LYS A 147 -9.69 -16.57 7.39
CA LYS A 147 -9.68 -17.91 6.79
C LYS A 147 -9.10 -17.91 5.39
N SER A 148 -9.48 -16.96 4.56
CA SER A 148 -8.96 -16.88 3.21
C SER A 148 -9.06 -15.46 2.65
N ILE A 149 -8.15 -15.15 1.74
CA ILE A 149 -8.13 -13.88 1.02
C ILE A 149 -8.05 -14.23 -0.47
N ASP A 150 -9.05 -13.77 -1.24
CA ASP A 150 -9.11 -13.97 -2.67
C ASP A 150 -8.98 -12.61 -3.36
N LEU A 151 -7.79 -12.33 -3.86
CA LEU A 151 -7.50 -11.04 -4.51
C LEU A 151 -8.19 -10.90 -5.87
N GLU A 152 -8.44 -12.01 -6.57
CA GLU A 152 -9.11 -11.98 -7.88
C GLU A 152 -10.58 -11.60 -7.73
N GLN A 153 -11.26 -12.17 -6.75
CA GLN A 153 -12.65 -11.87 -6.46
C GLN A 153 -12.82 -10.67 -5.52
N LYS A 154 -11.70 -10.13 -5.01
CA LYS A 154 -11.65 -9.00 -4.09
C LYS A 154 -12.47 -9.22 -2.84
N LYS A 155 -12.27 -10.39 -2.22
CA LYS A 155 -12.98 -10.73 -0.99
C LYS A 155 -12.08 -11.38 0.05
N LEU A 156 -12.43 -11.18 1.31
CA LEU A 156 -11.81 -11.80 2.47
C LEU A 156 -12.88 -12.58 3.22
N ILE A 157 -12.56 -13.82 3.62
CA ILE A 157 -13.47 -14.64 4.41
C ILE A 157 -12.87 -14.80 5.81
N PHE A 158 -13.68 -14.52 6.83
CA PHE A 158 -13.25 -14.64 8.21
C PHE A 158 -14.15 -15.59 9.00
N HIS A 159 -13.59 -16.10 10.09
CA HIS A 159 -14.33 -16.93 11.04
C HIS A 159 -14.98 -16.00 12.08
N ARG A 160 -16.28 -16.04 12.17
CA ARG A 160 -17.01 -15.22 13.11
C ARG A 160 -16.76 -15.74 14.56
N ILE A 161 -16.15 -14.87 15.35
CA ILE A 161 -15.90 -15.14 16.78
C ILE A 161 -16.84 -14.25 17.57
N GLU A 162 -17.47 -14.83 18.58
CA GLU A 162 -18.36 -14.10 19.49
C GLU A 162 -17.60 -12.95 20.15
N GLY A 163 -18.17 -11.74 20.12
CA GLY A 163 -17.55 -10.54 20.66
C GLY A 163 -16.63 -9.79 19.71
N LEU A 164 -16.32 -10.35 18.53
CA LEU A 164 -15.46 -9.68 17.54
C LEU A 164 -16.21 -8.51 16.89
N ILE A 165 -17.47 -8.73 16.58
CA ILE A 165 -18.36 -7.70 16.08
C ILE A 165 -19.36 -7.47 17.18
N GLU A 166 -19.39 -6.27 17.74
CA GLU A 166 -20.45 -5.94 18.69
C GLU A 166 -21.79 -6.14 17.99
N ASP A 167 -22.69 -6.84 18.64
CA ASP A 167 -24.06 -7.02 18.16
C ASP A 167 -24.76 -5.68 18.12
N THR A 168 -24.39 -4.89 17.15
CA THR A 168 -25.19 -3.72 16.84
C THR A 168 -26.30 -4.20 15.92
N PRO A 169 -27.53 -4.16 16.35
CA PRO A 169 -28.62 -4.54 15.47
C PRO A 169 -28.59 -3.65 14.25
N VAL A 170 -28.48 -4.31 13.14
CA VAL A 170 -28.52 -3.65 11.83
C VAL A 170 -29.91 -3.07 11.63
#